data_a5587d936c96090822e4c0cffd2d041d
#
_entry.id   a5587d936c96090822e4c0cffd2d041d
#
_cell.length_a   1.000
_cell.length_b   1.000
_cell.length_c   1.000
_cell.angle_alpha   90.00
_cell.angle_beta   90.00
_cell.angle_gamma   90.00
#
_symmetry.space_group_name_H-M   'P 1'
#
loop_
_entity.id
_entity.type
_entity.pdbx_description
1 polymer ?
#
loop_
_entity_poly.entity_id
_entity_poly.type
_entity_poly.pdbx_seq_one_letter_code
_entity_poly.pdbx_strand_id
1 'polypeptide(L)' 'VAREVVLIKVSAPPTIRAEIFTMIEPFRVNVVDVNRENVTIQLTGDSAKIEALIDVVSPYGILNMARTGSAGFERG' A
#
# COMPACT_ATOMS: atom_id res chain seq x y z
N VAL A 1 8.64 -12.61 -15.40
CA VAL A 1 8.35 -11.31 -14.84
C VAL A 1 8.32 -11.38 -13.34
N ALA A 2 9.09 -10.52 -12.72
CA ALA A 2 9.21 -10.53 -11.28
C ALA A 2 7.98 -9.91 -10.64
N ARG A 3 7.49 -10.53 -9.60
CA ARG A 3 6.40 -9.99 -8.80
C ARG A 3 6.94 -9.62 -7.43
N GLU A 4 6.38 -8.58 -6.89
CA GLU A 4 6.77 -8.09 -5.57
C GLU A 4 5.54 -8.03 -4.69
N VAL A 5 5.78 -8.00 -3.40
CA VAL A 5 4.73 -7.78 -2.40
C VAL A 5 5.07 -6.51 -1.67
N VAL A 6 4.09 -5.64 -1.47
CA VAL A 6 4.26 -4.47 -0.64
C VAL A 6 3.22 -4.46 0.46
N LEU A 7 3.62 -4.03 1.62
CA LEU A 7 2.76 -3.85 2.78
C LEU A 7 2.89 -2.40 3.20
N ILE A 8 1.80 -1.66 3.19
CA ILE A 8 1.86 -0.22 3.46
C ILE A 8 0.85 0.13 4.55
N LYS A 9 1.34 0.80 5.59
CA LYS A 9 0.46 1.37 6.59
C LYS A 9 0.24 2.83 6.24
N VAL A 10 -1.01 3.21 6.02
CA VAL A 10 -1.39 4.53 5.54
C VAL A 10 -2.20 5.24 6.62
N SER A 11 -1.89 6.50 6.87
CA SER A 11 -2.70 7.32 7.76
C SER A 11 -4.10 7.43 7.18
N ALA A 12 -5.11 7.09 7.97
CA ALA A 12 -6.48 7.03 7.48
C ALA A 12 -7.46 7.33 8.60
N PRO A 13 -7.46 8.59 9.07
CA PRO A 13 -8.45 8.97 10.09
C PRO A 13 -9.85 8.85 9.53
N PRO A 14 -10.85 8.72 10.40
CA PRO A 14 -12.21 8.44 9.94
C PRO A 14 -12.74 9.42 8.90
N THR A 15 -12.32 10.68 8.96
CA THR A 15 -12.87 11.71 8.07
C THR A 15 -12.46 11.53 6.61
N ILE A 16 -11.35 10.85 6.34
CA ILE A 16 -10.88 10.69 4.96
C ILE A 16 -10.79 9.23 4.54
N ARG A 17 -11.16 8.32 5.43
CA ARG A 17 -10.97 6.90 5.18
C ARG A 17 -11.72 6.42 3.94
N ALA A 18 -12.95 6.88 3.76
CA ALA A 18 -13.73 6.49 2.59
C ALA A 18 -13.08 6.96 1.30
N GLU A 19 -12.48 8.14 1.32
CA GLU A 19 -11.77 8.63 0.15
C GLU A 19 -10.58 7.74 -0.19
N ILE A 20 -9.82 7.33 0.83
CA ILE A 20 -8.66 6.47 0.61
C ILE A 20 -9.11 5.15 -0.01
N PHE A 21 -10.16 4.52 0.54
CA PHE A 21 -10.63 3.26 0.00
C PHE A 21 -11.09 3.41 -1.46
N THR A 22 -11.70 4.53 -1.80
CA THR A 22 -12.09 4.79 -3.18
C THR A 22 -10.87 4.87 -4.08
N MET A 23 -9.83 5.55 -3.63
CA MET A 23 -8.62 5.74 -4.44
C MET A 23 -7.85 4.45 -4.67
N ILE A 24 -7.87 3.53 -3.72
CA ILE A 24 -7.07 2.32 -3.84
C ILE A 24 -7.84 1.14 -4.43
N GLU A 25 -9.14 1.29 -4.61
CA GLU A 25 -9.95 0.17 -5.11
C GLU A 25 -9.47 -0.37 -6.45
N PRO A 26 -9.08 0.46 -7.43
CA PRO A 26 -8.63 -0.08 -8.72
C PRO A 26 -7.41 -0.99 -8.61
N PHE A 27 -6.65 -0.88 -7.54
CA PHE A 27 -5.46 -1.71 -7.36
C PHE A 27 -5.78 -3.08 -6.80
N ARG A 28 -7.00 -3.27 -6.29
CA ARG A 28 -7.43 -4.54 -5.71
C ARG A 28 -6.51 -5.01 -4.59
N VAL A 29 -6.22 -4.08 -3.69
CA VAL A 29 -5.39 -4.39 -2.53
C VAL A 29 -6.14 -5.27 -1.54
N ASN A 30 -5.39 -5.97 -0.70
CA ASN A 30 -5.96 -6.64 0.46
C ASN A 30 -5.79 -5.73 1.66
N VAL A 31 -6.88 -5.48 2.40
CA VAL A 31 -6.81 -4.72 3.64
C VAL A 31 -6.53 -5.72 4.74
N VAL A 32 -5.34 -5.64 5.32
CA VAL A 32 -4.93 -6.64 6.30
C VAL A 32 -5.07 -6.16 7.73
N ASP A 33 -5.25 -4.87 7.94
CA ASP A 33 -5.48 -4.34 9.27
C ASP A 33 -6.16 -2.98 9.18
N VAL A 34 -7.07 -2.71 10.10
CA VAL A 34 -7.77 -1.43 10.19
C VAL A 34 -7.88 -1.05 11.65
N ASN A 35 -7.51 0.20 11.97
CA ASN A 35 -7.78 0.75 13.29
C ASN A 35 -8.25 2.18 13.14
N ARG A 36 -8.39 2.90 14.25
CA ARG A 36 -9.00 4.23 14.20
C ARG A 36 -8.22 5.23 13.37
N GLU A 37 -6.89 5.08 13.34
CA GLU A 37 -6.04 6.12 12.77
C GLU A 37 -5.41 5.72 11.45
N ASN A 38 -5.39 4.44 11.15
CA ASN A 38 -4.69 4.00 9.94
C ASN A 38 -5.24 2.68 9.43
N VAL A 39 -4.84 2.35 8.22
CA VAL A 39 -5.14 1.07 7.59
C VAL A 39 -3.84 0.51 7.06
N THR A 40 -3.74 -0.82 7.04
CA THR A 40 -2.59 -1.49 6.44
C THR A 40 -3.08 -2.29 5.26
N ILE A 41 -2.47 -2.06 4.12
CA ILE A 41 -2.87 -2.69 2.86
C ILE A 41 -1.70 -3.47 2.30
N GLN A 42 -2.04 -4.50 1.55
CA GLN A 42 -1.06 -5.37 0.91
C GLN A 42 -1.40 -5.48 -0.57
N LEU A 43 -0.37 -5.41 -1.40
CA LEU A 43 -0.52 -5.58 -2.84
C LEU A 43 0.59 -6.47 -3.35
N THR A 44 0.23 -7.41 -4.22
CA THR A 44 1.18 -8.20 -4.97
C THR A 44 1.06 -7.82 -6.43
N GLY A 45 2.16 -7.49 -7.05
CA GLY A 45 2.15 -7.11 -8.44
C GLY A 45 3.54 -6.81 -8.94
N ASP A 46 3.61 -6.30 -10.16
CA ASP A 46 4.90 -5.88 -10.68
C ASP A 46 5.29 -4.52 -10.09
N SER A 47 6.52 -4.14 -10.36
CA SER A 47 7.08 -2.92 -9.80
C SER A 47 6.29 -1.68 -10.18
N ALA A 48 5.81 -1.63 -11.43
CA ALA A 48 5.07 -0.46 -11.90
C ALA A 48 3.76 -0.29 -11.16
N LYS A 49 3.06 -1.38 -10.91
CA LYS A 49 1.80 -1.33 -10.18
C LYS A 49 2.00 -0.89 -8.74
N ILE A 50 3.04 -1.41 -8.11
CA ILE A 50 3.36 -1.06 -6.74
C ILE A 50 3.74 0.42 -6.64
N GLU A 51 4.55 0.91 -7.58
CA GLU A 51 4.90 2.33 -7.58
C GLU A 51 3.68 3.22 -7.76
N ALA A 52 2.75 2.81 -8.61
CA ALA A 52 1.53 3.57 -8.81
C ALA A 52 0.69 3.64 -7.53
N LEU A 53 0.61 2.53 -6.81
CA LEU A 53 -0.10 2.52 -5.53
C LEU A 53 0.58 3.44 -4.52
N ILE A 54 1.90 3.38 -4.43
CA ILE A 54 2.64 4.24 -3.51
C ILE A 54 2.36 5.70 -3.82
N ASP A 55 2.37 6.07 -5.11
CA ASP A 55 2.07 7.44 -5.51
C ASP A 55 0.68 7.88 -5.08
N VAL A 56 -0.29 6.99 -5.18
CA VAL A 56 -1.67 7.31 -4.83
C VAL A 56 -1.84 7.53 -3.34
N VAL A 57 -1.18 6.72 -2.50
CA VAL A 57 -1.38 6.82 -1.06
C VAL A 57 -0.41 7.77 -0.37
N SER A 58 0.69 8.15 -1.03
CA SER A 58 1.67 9.04 -0.42
C SER A 58 1.08 10.34 0.11
N PRO A 59 0.17 11.01 -0.62
CA PRO A 59 -0.39 12.27 -0.10
C PRO A 59 -1.14 12.13 1.22
N TYR A 60 -1.63 10.94 1.53
CA TYR A 60 -2.35 10.71 2.79
C TYR A 60 -1.41 10.46 3.96
N GLY A 61 -0.20 10.03 3.68
CA GLY A 61 0.80 9.77 4.69
C GLY A 61 1.09 8.29 4.86
N ILE A 62 2.26 7.87 4.40
CA ILE A 62 2.73 6.50 4.60
C ILE A 62 3.44 6.46 5.94
N LEU A 63 2.90 5.68 6.86
CA LEU A 63 3.44 5.56 8.21
C LEU A 63 4.49 4.47 8.29
N ASN A 64 4.38 3.46 7.46
CA ASN A 64 5.32 2.35 7.44
C ASN A 64 5.16 1.62 6.12
N MET A 65 6.23 1.02 5.64
CA MET A 65 6.17 0.27 4.40
C MET A 65 7.24 -0.81 4.41
N ALA A 66 6.84 -1.99 3.98
CA ALA A 66 7.77 -3.10 3.75
C ALA A 66 7.53 -3.58 2.33
N ARG A 67 8.60 -3.87 1.63
CA ARG A 67 8.49 -4.23 0.22
C ARG A 67 9.54 -5.27 -0.11
N THR A 68 9.13 -6.35 -0.77
CA THR A 68 10.08 -7.31 -1.29
C THR A 68 10.66 -6.73 -2.56
N GLY A 69 11.91 -6.92 -2.80
CA GLY A 69 12.49 -6.49 -4.05
C GLY A 69 12.42 -7.62 -5.04
N SER A 70 12.27 -7.26 -6.31
CA SER A 70 12.30 -8.27 -7.35
C SER A 70 13.69 -8.89 -7.47
N ALA A 71 14.69 -8.21 -6.98
CA ALA A 71 16.02 -8.72 -6.96
C ALA A 71 16.34 -9.40 -5.65
N GLY A 72 15.44 -9.88 -5.05
CA GLY A 72 15.59 -10.51 -3.86
C GLY A 72 15.88 -9.58 -2.87
N PHE A 73 15.46 -8.98 -2.57
CA PHE A 73 15.64 -8.12 -1.79
C PHE A 73 16.28 -8.49 -0.63
N GLU A 74 16.81 -8.47 -0.71
CA GLU A 74 17.41 -8.64 -0.08
C GLU A 74 17.60 -8.03 0.81
N ARG A 75 17.39 -7.91 0.91
CA ARG A 75 17.41 -7.49 1.49
C ARG A 75 17.37 -6.75 1.89
N GLY A 76 17.29 -6.68 1.66
CA GLY A 76 17.10 -5.98 2.07
C GLY A 76 17.07 -5.73 2.25
#